data_bbc30f53d632accf3a9012cee2bb45d7
#
_entry.id   bbc30f53d632accf3a9012cee2bb45d7
#
_cell.length_a   1.000
_cell.length_b   1.000
_cell.length_c   1.000
_cell.angle_alpha   90.00
_cell.angle_beta   90.00
_cell.angle_gamma   90.00
#
_symmetry.space_group_name_H-M   'P 1'
#
loop_
_entity.id
_entity.type
_entity.pdbx_description
1 polymer ?
#
loop_
_entity_poly.entity_id
_entity_poly.type
_entity_poly.pdbx_seq_one_letter_code
_entity_poly.pdbx_strand_id
1 'polypeptide(L)' 'MSEKRINNTIFLMYLVTESYCKKHNMSTEDFLEFDGKYAILNYVAECPDVFDSLTENEMVEEVEQYVSQY' A
#
# COMPACT_ATOMS: atom_id res chain seq x y z
N MET A 1 9.68 -3.72 -20.61
CA MET A 1 10.10 -2.77 -19.56
C MET A 1 8.94 -2.21 -18.79
N SER A 2 8.06 -1.46 -19.45
CA SER A 2 6.90 -0.88 -18.77
C SER A 2 5.96 -1.95 -18.22
N GLU A 3 5.86 -3.05 -18.94
CA GLU A 3 5.02 -4.18 -18.52
C GLU A 3 5.48 -4.75 -17.17
N LYS A 4 6.78 -4.95 -17.03
CA LYS A 4 7.36 -5.48 -15.80
C LYS A 4 7.17 -4.50 -14.65
N ARG A 5 7.29 -3.20 -14.93
CA ARG A 5 7.11 -2.16 -13.93
C ARG A 5 5.66 -2.09 -13.45
N ILE A 6 4.71 -2.23 -14.37
CA ILE A 6 3.29 -2.23 -14.01
C ILE A 6 2.98 -3.43 -13.12
N ASN A 7 3.52 -4.60 -13.47
CA ASN A 7 3.31 -5.81 -12.67
C ASN A 7 3.87 -5.64 -11.27
N ASN A 8 5.04 -5.01 -11.15
CA ASN A 8 5.65 -4.77 -9.85
C ASN A 8 4.79 -3.83 -9.00
N THR A 9 4.24 -2.80 -9.61
CA THR A 9 3.38 -1.87 -8.91
C THR A 9 2.13 -2.56 -8.37
N ILE A 10 1.49 -3.39 -9.19
CA ILE A 10 0.31 -4.15 -8.77
C ILE A 10 0.66 -5.08 -7.62
N PHE A 11 1.81 -5.73 -7.70
CA PHE A 11 2.28 -6.62 -6.64
C PHE A 11 2.50 -5.85 -5.33
N LEU A 12 3.08 -4.66 -5.41
CA LEU A 12 3.28 -3.82 -4.23
C LEU A 12 1.97 -3.39 -3.61
N MET A 13 0.98 -3.03 -4.44
CA MET A 13 -0.34 -2.68 -3.96
C MET A 13 -0.99 -3.85 -3.21
N TYR A 14 -0.82 -5.05 -3.74
CA TYR A 14 -1.32 -6.25 -3.10
C TYR A 14 -0.62 -6.48 -1.75
N LEU A 15 0.70 -6.36 -1.72
CA LEU A 15 1.47 -6.58 -0.48
C LEU A 15 1.08 -5.57 0.60
N VAL A 16 0.93 -4.31 0.22
CA VAL A 16 0.52 -3.26 1.16
C VAL A 16 -0.86 -3.58 1.73
N THR A 17 -1.79 -3.95 0.87
CA THR A 17 -3.15 -4.30 1.30
C THR A 17 -3.14 -5.44 2.29
N GLU A 18 -2.44 -6.53 1.94
CA GLU A 18 -2.37 -7.71 2.80
C GLU A 18 -1.71 -7.40 4.13
N SER A 19 -0.58 -6.70 4.09
CA SER A 19 0.19 -6.41 5.29
C SER A 19 -0.56 -5.49 6.24
N TYR A 20 -1.20 -4.47 5.67
CA TYR A 20 -1.95 -3.51 6.47
C TYR A 20 -3.17 -4.16 7.10
N CYS A 21 -3.92 -4.94 6.32
CA CYS A 21 -5.09 -5.64 6.82
C CYS A 21 -4.71 -6.60 7.93
N LYS A 22 -3.60 -7.31 7.77
CA LYS A 22 -3.14 -8.28 8.76
C LYS A 22 -2.77 -7.59 10.08
N LYS A 23 -2.04 -6.48 9.99
CA LYS A 23 -1.60 -5.77 11.19
C LYS A 23 -2.77 -5.14 11.94
N HIS A 24 -3.72 -4.58 11.21
CA HIS A 24 -4.84 -3.86 11.81
C HIS A 24 -6.09 -4.71 11.97
N ASN A 25 -5.99 -6.00 11.63
CA ASN A 25 -7.11 -6.94 11.75
C ASN A 25 -8.35 -6.42 11.03
N MET A 26 -8.16 -5.94 9.79
CA MET A 26 -9.28 -5.43 8.99
C MET A 26 -9.48 -6.32 7.78
N SER A 27 -10.72 -6.32 7.28
CA SER A 27 -11.04 -7.04 6.06
C SER A 27 -10.58 -6.24 4.84
N THR A 28 -10.50 -6.91 3.69
CA THR A 28 -10.17 -6.23 2.45
C THR A 28 -11.20 -5.16 2.13
N GLU A 29 -12.47 -5.43 2.41
CA GLU A 29 -13.54 -4.46 2.18
C GLU A 29 -13.33 -3.20 3.02
N ASP A 30 -12.98 -3.39 4.29
CA ASP A 30 -12.72 -2.26 5.19
C ASP A 30 -11.52 -1.46 4.70
N PHE A 31 -10.49 -2.16 4.23
CA PHE A 31 -9.32 -1.48 3.69
C PHE A 31 -9.66 -0.67 2.44
N LEU A 32 -10.52 -1.20 1.58
CA LEU A 32 -10.90 -0.49 0.36
C LEU A 32 -11.71 0.78 0.67
N GLU A 33 -12.54 0.76 1.70
CA GLU A 33 -13.23 1.97 2.14
C GLU A 33 -12.23 2.99 2.69
N PHE A 34 -11.28 2.53 3.45
CA PHE A 34 -10.21 3.35 4.01
C PHE A 34 -9.35 3.94 2.88
N ASP A 35 -9.03 3.12 1.88
CA ASP A 35 -8.31 3.55 0.70
C ASP A 35 -9.06 4.64 -0.07
N GLY A 36 -10.37 4.49 -0.18
CA GLY A 36 -11.19 5.49 -0.85
C GLY A 36 -11.12 6.85 -0.18
N LYS A 37 -10.87 6.86 1.13
CA LYS A 37 -10.78 8.09 1.91
C LYS A 37 -9.39 8.74 1.79
N TYR A 38 -8.33 7.93 1.77
CA TYR A 38 -6.96 8.44 1.85
C TYR A 38 -6.13 8.22 0.58
N ALA A 39 -6.69 7.54 -0.42
CA ALA A 39 -6.00 7.24 -1.69
C ALA A 39 -4.67 6.53 -1.45
N ILE A 40 -4.68 5.51 -0.59
CA ILE A 40 -3.47 4.79 -0.19
C ILE A 40 -2.85 4.04 -1.37
N LEU A 41 -3.67 3.31 -2.12
CA LEU A 41 -3.16 2.53 -3.25
C LEU A 41 -2.63 3.45 -4.36
N ASN A 42 -3.24 4.61 -4.52
CA ASN A 42 -2.73 5.60 -5.45
C ASN A 42 -1.35 6.10 -5.03
N TYR A 43 -1.17 6.31 -3.73
CA TYR A 43 0.12 6.70 -3.19
C TYR A 43 1.19 5.64 -3.47
N VAL A 44 0.85 4.36 -3.24
CA VAL A 44 1.75 3.25 -3.53
C VAL A 44 2.12 3.23 -5.02
N ALA A 45 1.13 3.43 -5.88
CA ALA A 45 1.33 3.40 -7.32
C ALA A 45 2.21 4.55 -7.80
N GLU A 46 2.15 5.70 -7.12
CA GLU A 46 2.96 6.86 -7.48
C GLU A 46 4.39 6.76 -6.98
N CYS A 47 4.62 5.95 -5.93
CA CYS A 47 5.93 5.84 -5.30
C CYS A 47 6.40 4.39 -5.24
N PRO A 48 6.41 3.66 -6.36
CA PRO A 48 6.77 2.24 -6.33
C PRO A 48 8.21 2.00 -5.87
N ASP A 49 9.12 2.92 -6.17
CA ASP A 49 10.51 2.79 -5.79
C ASP A 49 10.69 2.83 -4.28
N VAL A 50 9.84 3.60 -3.60
CA VAL A 50 9.86 3.66 -2.14
C VAL A 50 9.44 2.32 -1.55
N PHE A 51 8.29 1.81 -1.99
CA PHE A 51 7.73 0.58 -1.44
C PHE A 51 8.52 -0.67 -1.83
N ASP A 52 9.15 -0.63 -3.00
CA ASP A 52 9.93 -1.77 -3.49
C ASP A 52 11.09 -2.12 -2.57
N SER A 53 11.63 -1.15 -1.85
CA SER A 53 12.76 -1.35 -0.96
C SER A 53 12.37 -1.61 0.49
N LEU A 54 11.08 -1.62 0.79
CA LEU A 54 10.60 -1.78 2.16
C LEU A 54 10.19 -3.21 2.46
N THR A 55 10.37 -3.62 3.72
CA THR A 55 9.77 -4.87 4.20
C THR A 55 8.27 -4.65 4.38
N GLU A 56 7.54 -5.74 4.61
CA GLU A 56 6.10 -5.63 4.82
C GLU A 56 5.76 -4.76 6.03
N ASN A 57 6.51 -4.91 7.13
CA ASN A 57 6.30 -4.07 8.31
C ASN A 57 6.57 -2.61 8.01
N GLU A 58 7.61 -2.34 7.25
CA GLU A 58 7.95 -0.98 6.87
C GLU A 58 6.92 -0.37 5.94
N MET A 59 6.31 -1.19 5.08
CA MET A 59 5.23 -0.73 4.21
C MET A 59 4.04 -0.25 5.04
N VAL A 60 3.69 -1.00 6.07
CA VAL A 60 2.59 -0.63 6.95
C VAL A 60 2.90 0.68 7.67
N GLU A 61 4.13 0.82 8.17
CA GLU A 61 4.55 2.04 8.85
C GLU A 61 4.50 3.24 7.92
N GLU A 62 4.92 3.05 6.68
CA GLU A 62 4.89 4.12 5.69
C GLU A 62 3.45 4.59 5.43
N VAL A 63 2.53 3.64 5.31
CA VAL A 63 1.11 3.96 5.12
C VAL A 63 0.56 4.67 6.34
N GLU A 64 0.93 4.22 7.53
CA GLU A 64 0.47 4.84 8.78
C GLU A 64 0.93 6.30 8.85
N GLN A 65 2.17 6.57 8.46
CA GLN A 65 2.68 7.94 8.43
C GLN A 65 1.95 8.78 7.40
N TYR A 66 1.71 8.21 6.24
CA TYR A 66 1.00 8.91 5.17
C TYR A 66 -0.40 9.32 5.63
N VAL A 67 -1.12 8.39 6.24
CA VAL A 67 -2.48 8.64 6.72
C VAL A 67 -2.49 9.67 7.84
N SER A 68 -1.48 9.68 8.69
CA SER A 68 -1.43 10.58 9.83
C SER A 68 -1.25 12.04 9.43
N GLN A 69 -0.93 12.31 8.17
CA GLN A 69 -0.76 13.68 7.66
C GLN A 69 -2.09 14.31 7.26
N TYR A 70 -3.17 13.57 7.29
CA TYR A 70 -4.50 14.08 6.93
C TYR A 70 -5.35 14.44 8.14
#